data_2100a9d42bc822d538dfa9ec0e017de4
#
_entry.id   2100a9d42bc822d538dfa9ec0e017de4
#
_cell.length_a   1.000
_cell.length_b   1.000
_cell.length_c   1.000
_cell.angle_alpha   90.00
_cell.angle_beta   90.00
_cell.angle_gamma   90.00
#
_symmetry.space_group_name_H-M   'P 1'
#
loop_
_entity.id
_entity.type
_entity.pdbx_description
1 polymer ?
#
loop_
_entity_poly.entity_id
_entity_poly.type
_entity_poly.pdbx_seq_one_letter_code
_entity_poly.pdbx_strand_id
1 'polypeptide(L)'
;MSIIVTAKTIEKAIQQGLEELNAKLEDVDVKILSEGGLLKKAKIEMSLVEEKPQQTEKPKKEEKVEVEKTEKPVEAEQKVSKKQETLAETEKLAKQWLEGLIYAYNINATVETEIRNQEVYAKINGENLGVLIGYHGEAMEAIGHLANTYVYNKLKNAARVFVDVAGYREKRIEELKATALKLAERVKENKRKYKLDPMNSYERRVIHEALANMENITTHSEGVDPNRYLIIEYVSNEE
;
A
#
# COMPACT_ATOMS: atom_id res chain seq x y z
N MET A 1 -22.75 -27.51 4.86
CA MET A 1 -24.11 -27.02 4.51
C MET A 1 -23.99 -25.50 4.34
N SER A 2 -24.41 -24.92 3.22
CA SER A 2 -24.33 -23.45 3.02
C SER A 2 -25.71 -22.85 2.92
N ILE A 3 -25.90 -21.66 3.48
CA ILE A 3 -27.14 -20.88 3.40
C ILE A 3 -26.83 -19.47 2.85
N ILE A 4 -27.81 -18.87 2.17
CA ILE A 4 -27.70 -17.50 1.67
C ILE A 4 -28.71 -16.63 2.42
N VAL A 5 -28.21 -15.64 3.15
CA VAL A 5 -29.03 -14.73 3.95
C VAL A 5 -29.00 -13.33 3.38
N THR A 6 -30.16 -12.64 3.42
CA THR A 6 -30.31 -11.30 2.87
C THR A 6 -30.96 -10.36 3.89
N ALA A 7 -30.24 -9.32 4.33
CA ALA A 7 -30.71 -8.33 5.30
C ALA A 7 -30.40 -6.89 4.90
N LYS A 8 -30.82 -5.89 5.69
CA LYS A 8 -30.57 -4.46 5.42
C LYS A 8 -29.11 -4.07 5.62
N THR A 9 -28.39 -4.75 6.50
CA THR A 9 -26.95 -4.55 6.79
C THR A 9 -26.26 -5.89 6.86
N ILE A 10 -24.95 -5.93 6.65
CA ILE A 10 -24.12 -7.14 6.71
C ILE A 10 -24.20 -7.75 8.12
N GLU A 11 -24.13 -6.94 9.17
CA GLU A 11 -24.22 -7.41 10.57
C GLU A 11 -25.52 -8.16 10.86
N LYS A 12 -26.65 -7.62 10.39
CA LYS A 12 -27.96 -8.29 10.55
C LYS A 12 -28.08 -9.56 9.72
N ALA A 13 -27.43 -9.61 8.55
CA ALA A 13 -27.39 -10.81 7.74
C ALA A 13 -26.57 -11.92 8.42
N ILE A 14 -25.43 -11.58 9.03
CA ILE A 14 -24.61 -12.50 9.80
C ILE A 14 -25.39 -13.04 11.01
N GLN A 15 -26.03 -12.16 11.77
CA GLN A 15 -26.79 -12.57 12.95
C GLN A 15 -27.95 -13.52 12.61
N GLN A 16 -28.69 -13.24 11.55
CA GLN A 16 -29.75 -14.13 11.06
C GLN A 16 -29.20 -15.47 10.56
N GLY A 17 -28.06 -15.47 9.86
CA GLY A 17 -27.42 -16.68 9.39
C GLY A 17 -26.90 -17.58 10.51
N LEU A 18 -26.36 -17.01 11.58
CA LEU A 18 -25.94 -17.73 12.78
C LEU A 18 -27.12 -18.36 13.51
N GLU A 19 -28.27 -17.66 13.59
CA GLU A 19 -29.51 -18.20 14.17
C GLU A 19 -30.06 -19.35 13.32
N GLU A 20 -30.08 -19.24 11.99
CA GLU A 20 -30.57 -20.28 11.10
C GLU A 20 -29.67 -21.53 11.06
N LEU A 21 -28.34 -21.36 11.15
CA LEU A 21 -27.37 -22.46 11.22
C LEU A 21 -27.21 -23.03 12.64
N ASN A 22 -27.77 -22.37 13.68
CA ASN A 22 -27.60 -22.68 15.09
C ASN A 22 -26.11 -22.90 15.44
N ALA A 23 -25.23 -22.06 14.89
CA ALA A 23 -23.78 -22.12 14.98
C ALA A 23 -23.20 -20.81 15.55
N LYS A 24 -21.97 -20.88 16.08
CA LYS A 24 -21.25 -19.71 16.55
C LYS A 24 -20.45 -19.11 15.40
N LEU A 25 -20.09 -17.83 15.51
CA LEU A 25 -19.31 -17.10 14.49
C LEU A 25 -17.95 -17.78 14.19
N GLU A 26 -17.40 -18.50 15.16
CA GLU A 26 -16.13 -19.22 15.08
C GLU A 26 -16.21 -20.51 14.25
N ASP A 27 -17.43 -21.05 14.06
CA ASP A 27 -17.69 -22.33 13.38
C ASP A 27 -18.18 -22.14 11.93
N VAL A 28 -18.23 -20.89 11.43
CA VAL A 28 -18.85 -20.55 10.15
C VAL A 28 -17.92 -19.70 9.28
N ASP A 29 -17.77 -20.09 8.03
CA ASP A 29 -17.12 -19.26 7.00
C ASP A 29 -18.17 -18.35 6.35
N VAL A 30 -17.90 -17.02 6.34
CA VAL A 30 -18.83 -15.99 5.88
C VAL A 30 -18.28 -15.33 4.62
N LYS A 31 -18.98 -15.51 3.50
CA LYS A 31 -18.66 -14.90 2.21
C LYS A 31 -19.66 -13.83 1.85
N ILE A 32 -19.19 -12.56 1.72
CA ILE A 32 -20.04 -11.43 1.35
C ILE A 32 -20.26 -11.45 -0.17
N LEU A 33 -21.51 -11.61 -0.60
CA LEU A 33 -21.92 -11.59 -2.00
C LEU A 33 -22.34 -10.19 -2.46
N SER A 34 -22.84 -9.34 -1.54
CA SER A 34 -23.22 -7.95 -1.81
C SER A 34 -23.25 -7.14 -0.52
N GLU A 35 -22.59 -5.98 -0.50
CA GLU A 35 -22.46 -5.15 0.72
C GLU A 35 -23.73 -4.37 1.10
N GLY A 36 -24.75 -4.33 0.25
CA GLY A 36 -25.95 -3.54 0.50
C GLY A 36 -25.70 -2.02 0.34
N GLY A 37 -26.76 -1.24 0.35
CA GLY A 37 -26.72 0.23 0.26
C GLY A 37 -28.10 0.81 0.48
N LEU A 38 -28.27 2.15 0.36
CA LEU A 38 -29.49 2.87 0.70
C LEU A 38 -30.78 2.32 0.05
N LEU A 39 -30.65 1.54 -1.03
CA LEU A 39 -31.75 0.92 -1.79
C LEU A 39 -31.53 -0.58 -2.12
N LYS A 40 -30.42 -1.20 -1.67
CA LYS A 40 -30.12 -2.61 -1.92
C LYS A 40 -29.84 -3.32 -0.60
N LYS A 41 -30.35 -4.56 -0.46
CA LYS A 41 -30.11 -5.42 0.71
C LYS A 41 -28.73 -6.07 0.63
N ALA A 42 -28.05 -6.18 1.77
CA ALA A 42 -26.82 -6.97 1.89
C ALA A 42 -27.14 -8.46 1.72
N LYS A 43 -26.27 -9.19 1.02
CA LYS A 43 -26.42 -10.63 0.77
C LYS A 43 -25.12 -11.34 1.13
N ILE A 44 -25.21 -12.33 1.99
CA ILE A 44 -24.06 -13.14 2.43
C ILE A 44 -24.36 -14.62 2.25
N GLU A 45 -23.32 -15.41 2.00
CA GLU A 45 -23.33 -16.86 2.00
C GLU A 45 -22.54 -17.33 3.23
N MET A 46 -23.13 -18.22 4.02
CA MET A 46 -22.51 -18.79 5.22
C MET A 46 -22.44 -20.30 5.12
N SER A 47 -21.28 -20.90 5.45
CA SER A 47 -21.07 -22.34 5.45
C SER A 47 -20.40 -22.80 6.74
N LEU A 48 -20.81 -23.96 7.27
CA LEU A 48 -20.18 -24.57 8.44
C LEU A 48 -18.79 -25.09 8.08
N VAL A 49 -17.80 -24.76 8.90
CA VAL A 49 -16.44 -25.30 8.80
C VAL A 49 -16.41 -26.67 9.45
N GLU A 50 -16.31 -27.73 8.65
CA GLU A 50 -16.03 -29.07 9.16
C GLU A 50 -14.53 -29.19 9.45
N GLU A 51 -14.16 -29.34 10.72
CA GLU A 51 -12.79 -29.65 11.13
C GLU A 51 -12.34 -30.99 10.55
N LYS A 52 -11.25 -30.99 9.77
CA LYS A 52 -10.48 -32.20 9.44
C LYS A 52 -9.16 -32.20 10.21
N PRO A 53 -8.87 -33.29 10.94
CA PRO A 53 -7.60 -33.42 11.65
C PRO A 53 -6.44 -33.65 10.67
N GLN A 54 -5.32 -33.04 11.01
CA GLN A 54 -4.02 -33.25 10.36
C GLN A 54 -3.59 -34.73 10.48
N GLN A 55 -3.22 -35.36 9.38
CA GLN A 55 -2.18 -36.39 9.36
C GLN A 55 -1.51 -36.51 7.99
N THR A 56 -0.24 -36.60 8.06
CA THR A 56 0.87 -36.77 7.17
C THR A 56 0.81 -37.88 6.13
N GLU A 57 1.54 -37.65 5.01
CA GLU A 57 2.27 -38.59 4.13
C GLU A 57 1.62 -39.22 2.90
N LYS A 58 2.35 -39.00 1.79
CA LYS A 58 2.30 -39.51 0.42
C LYS A 58 2.47 -41.08 0.36
N PRO A 59 2.42 -41.76 -0.80
CA PRO A 59 2.03 -41.44 -2.18
C PRO A 59 1.27 -42.56 -2.96
N LYS A 60 0.84 -42.20 -4.23
CA LYS A 60 0.58 -43.08 -5.40
C LYS A 60 -0.70 -43.95 -5.49
N LYS A 61 -1.56 -43.72 -6.44
CA LYS A 61 -1.64 -44.34 -7.80
C LYS A 61 -2.97 -44.00 -8.48
N GLU A 62 -2.84 -43.89 -9.80
CA GLU A 62 -3.79 -43.71 -10.85
C GLU A 62 -5.08 -44.55 -10.75
N GLU A 63 -6.22 -43.93 -11.12
CA GLU A 63 -7.17 -44.56 -12.08
C GLU A 63 -8.11 -43.52 -12.69
N LYS A 64 -8.31 -43.66 -13.98
CA LYS A 64 -9.14 -42.88 -14.89
C LYS A 64 -10.61 -43.04 -14.59
N VAL A 65 -11.42 -41.97 -14.74
CA VAL A 65 -12.75 -42.01 -15.41
C VAL A 65 -13.10 -40.62 -15.93
N GLU A 66 -13.38 -40.60 -17.22
CA GLU A 66 -14.07 -39.70 -18.14
C GLU A 66 -14.84 -38.48 -17.64
N VAL A 67 -14.49 -37.37 -18.21
CA VAL A 67 -15.21 -36.35 -19.02
C VAL A 67 -16.64 -36.01 -18.59
N GLU A 68 -16.78 -34.83 -18.00
CA GLU A 68 -17.87 -33.94 -18.38
C GLU A 68 -17.35 -32.50 -18.46
N LYS A 69 -17.38 -31.95 -19.66
CA LYS A 69 -17.04 -30.59 -20.03
C LYS A 69 -18.06 -29.64 -19.40
N THR A 70 -17.65 -28.76 -18.53
CA THR A 70 -18.34 -27.50 -18.31
C THR A 70 -17.35 -26.34 -18.43
N GLU A 71 -17.66 -25.50 -19.39
CA GLU A 71 -16.94 -24.30 -19.82
C GLU A 71 -16.74 -23.32 -18.67
N LYS A 72 -15.54 -23.22 -18.13
CA LYS A 72 -15.08 -22.10 -17.28
C LYS A 72 -13.55 -21.90 -17.22
N PRO A 73 -12.83 -21.87 -18.35
CA PRO A 73 -11.49 -21.27 -18.37
C PRO A 73 -11.41 -19.92 -19.09
N VAL A 74 -12.38 -19.58 -19.96
CA VAL A 74 -12.24 -18.46 -20.91
C VAL A 74 -12.42 -17.08 -20.25
N GLU A 75 -13.24 -16.95 -19.21
CA GLU A 75 -13.44 -15.66 -18.54
C GLU A 75 -12.29 -15.25 -17.59
N ALA A 76 -11.60 -16.21 -17.00
CA ALA A 76 -10.46 -15.95 -16.13
C ALA A 76 -9.22 -15.54 -16.97
N GLU A 77 -8.95 -16.20 -18.08
CA GLU A 77 -7.86 -15.84 -18.99
C GLU A 77 -8.08 -14.50 -19.69
N GLN A 78 -9.32 -14.17 -20.06
CA GLN A 78 -9.65 -12.86 -20.63
C GLN A 78 -9.55 -11.71 -19.62
N LYS A 79 -9.86 -11.95 -18.34
CA LYS A 79 -9.66 -10.93 -17.28
C LYS A 79 -8.19 -10.71 -16.96
N VAL A 80 -7.37 -11.75 -16.98
CA VAL A 80 -5.92 -11.66 -16.77
C VAL A 80 -5.25 -10.96 -17.95
N SER A 81 -5.62 -11.30 -19.20
CA SER A 81 -5.11 -10.66 -20.41
C SER A 81 -5.45 -9.16 -20.45
N LYS A 82 -6.71 -8.77 -20.22
CA LYS A 82 -7.11 -7.35 -20.15
C LYS A 82 -6.39 -6.56 -19.05
N LYS A 83 -6.12 -7.20 -17.92
CA LYS A 83 -5.39 -6.55 -16.82
C LYS A 83 -3.91 -6.34 -17.14
N GLN A 84 -3.30 -7.28 -17.88
CA GLN A 84 -1.92 -7.15 -18.37
C GLN A 84 -1.80 -6.08 -19.45
N GLU A 85 -2.76 -6.00 -20.37
CA GLU A 85 -2.83 -4.95 -21.39
C GLU A 85 -2.93 -3.56 -20.73
N THR A 86 -3.81 -3.40 -19.75
CA THR A 86 -3.98 -2.13 -19.02
C THR A 86 -2.71 -1.73 -18.26
N LEU A 87 -1.96 -2.69 -17.72
CA LEU A 87 -0.66 -2.46 -17.06
C LEU A 87 0.38 -1.93 -18.05
N ALA A 88 0.53 -2.59 -19.21
CA ALA A 88 1.48 -2.16 -20.24
C ALA A 88 1.11 -0.80 -20.84
N GLU A 89 -0.19 -0.51 -21.01
CA GLU A 89 -0.66 0.81 -21.45
C GLU A 89 -0.40 1.87 -20.39
N THR A 90 -0.61 1.55 -19.10
CA THR A 90 -0.28 2.45 -17.97
C THR A 90 1.20 2.80 -17.98
N GLU A 91 2.08 1.80 -18.08
CA GLU A 91 3.51 1.97 -18.14
C GLU A 91 3.93 2.88 -19.28
N LYS A 92 3.44 2.60 -20.50
CA LYS A 92 3.73 3.39 -21.69
C LYS A 92 3.30 4.84 -21.55
N LEU A 93 2.09 5.09 -21.07
CA LEU A 93 1.57 6.45 -20.88
C LEU A 93 2.32 7.21 -19.79
N ALA A 94 2.63 6.55 -18.67
CA ALA A 94 3.42 7.16 -17.60
C ALA A 94 4.81 7.53 -18.08
N LYS A 95 5.50 6.63 -18.80
CA LYS A 95 6.82 6.86 -19.36
C LYS A 95 6.82 8.04 -20.34
N GLN A 96 5.90 8.05 -21.29
CA GLN A 96 5.78 9.15 -22.27
C GLN A 96 5.53 10.50 -21.61
N TRP A 97 4.68 10.53 -20.58
CA TRP A 97 4.39 11.76 -19.84
C TRP A 97 5.62 12.27 -19.08
N LEU A 98 6.34 11.37 -18.40
CA LEU A 98 7.57 11.71 -17.66
C LEU A 98 8.69 12.16 -18.60
N GLU A 99 8.88 11.50 -19.74
CA GLU A 99 9.85 11.92 -20.77
C GLU A 99 9.50 13.31 -21.32
N GLY A 100 8.21 13.59 -21.56
CA GLY A 100 7.72 14.91 -21.95
C GLY A 100 7.99 15.99 -20.90
N LEU A 101 7.82 15.66 -19.61
CA LEU A 101 8.15 16.54 -18.49
C LEU A 101 9.65 16.86 -18.46
N ILE A 102 10.50 15.85 -18.53
CA ILE A 102 11.96 15.97 -18.55
C ILE A 102 12.41 16.86 -19.73
N TYR A 103 11.84 16.62 -20.91
CA TYR A 103 12.12 17.43 -22.09
C TYR A 103 11.70 18.90 -21.90
N ALA A 104 10.50 19.15 -21.33
CA ALA A 104 10.00 20.50 -21.10
C ALA A 104 10.86 21.30 -20.11
N TYR A 105 11.46 20.62 -19.13
CA TYR A 105 12.40 21.23 -18.18
C TYR A 105 13.85 21.30 -18.70
N ASN A 106 14.12 20.80 -19.91
CA ASN A 106 15.45 20.72 -20.51
C ASN A 106 16.48 20.04 -19.60
N ILE A 107 16.07 18.93 -18.98
CA ILE A 107 16.90 18.13 -18.07
C ILE A 107 17.49 16.95 -18.85
N ASN A 108 18.77 16.69 -18.67
CA ASN A 108 19.42 15.52 -19.25
C ASN A 108 19.18 14.30 -18.32
N ALA A 109 18.08 13.60 -18.54
CA ALA A 109 17.70 12.44 -17.75
C ALA A 109 17.02 11.37 -18.59
N THR A 110 17.00 10.15 -18.09
CA THR A 110 16.33 8.98 -18.69
C THR A 110 15.26 8.46 -17.76
N VAL A 111 14.17 7.93 -18.32
CA VAL A 111 13.08 7.29 -17.58
C VAL A 111 13.14 5.78 -17.83
N GLU A 112 13.37 5.03 -16.78
CA GLU A 112 13.26 3.58 -16.75
C GLU A 112 11.95 3.19 -16.03
N THR A 113 11.22 2.23 -16.58
CA THR A 113 9.96 1.78 -16.00
C THR A 113 10.00 0.29 -15.77
N GLU A 114 9.39 -0.17 -14.68
CA GLU A 114 9.26 -1.57 -14.31
C GLU A 114 7.88 -1.82 -13.71
N ILE A 115 7.29 -2.96 -14.07
CA ILE A 115 6.04 -3.43 -13.48
C ILE A 115 6.35 -4.39 -12.33
N ARG A 116 5.91 -4.05 -11.12
CA ARG A 116 6.00 -4.90 -9.93
C ARG A 116 4.67 -4.93 -9.21
N ASN A 117 4.19 -6.10 -8.81
CA ASN A 117 2.96 -6.27 -8.02
C ASN A 117 1.73 -5.54 -8.61
N GLN A 118 1.61 -5.51 -9.96
CA GLN A 118 0.53 -4.81 -10.68
C GLN A 118 0.56 -3.27 -10.53
N GLU A 119 1.69 -2.72 -10.19
CA GLU A 119 1.99 -1.29 -10.11
C GLU A 119 3.16 -0.95 -11.04
N VAL A 120 3.21 0.29 -11.52
CA VAL A 120 4.26 0.79 -12.40
C VAL A 120 5.24 1.61 -11.56
N TYR A 121 6.49 1.23 -11.58
CA TYR A 121 7.59 1.96 -10.94
C TYR A 121 8.39 2.66 -12.03
N ALA A 122 8.41 3.99 -11.99
CA ALA A 122 9.17 4.82 -12.90
C ALA A 122 10.36 5.45 -12.17
N LYS A 123 11.57 5.16 -12.63
CA LYS A 123 12.82 5.70 -12.08
C LYS A 123 13.41 6.69 -13.06
N ILE A 124 13.69 7.91 -12.59
CA ILE A 124 14.33 8.97 -13.35
C ILE A 124 15.80 9.03 -12.95
N ASN A 125 16.71 8.79 -13.89
CA ASN A 125 18.15 8.82 -13.68
C ASN A 125 18.77 9.89 -14.57
N GLY A 126 19.76 10.65 -14.08
CA GLY A 126 20.42 11.71 -14.84
C GLY A 126 21.23 12.63 -13.97
N GLU A 127 21.55 13.80 -14.51
CA GLU A 127 22.31 14.83 -13.83
C GLU A 127 21.41 16.01 -13.44
N ASN A 128 21.79 16.71 -12.37
CA ASN A 128 21.10 17.92 -11.91
C ASN A 128 19.60 17.75 -11.65
N LEU A 129 19.22 16.60 -11.07
CA LEU A 129 17.82 16.21 -10.81
C LEU A 129 17.17 16.94 -9.61
N GLY A 130 17.88 17.86 -8.95
CA GLY A 130 17.40 18.57 -7.77
C GLY A 130 16.04 19.27 -7.94
N VAL A 131 15.81 19.80 -9.13
CA VAL A 131 14.52 20.45 -9.50
C VAL A 131 13.36 19.45 -9.50
N LEU A 132 13.61 18.20 -9.93
CA LEU A 132 12.60 17.14 -9.93
C LEU A 132 12.38 16.50 -8.56
N ILE A 133 13.36 16.60 -7.67
CA ILE A 133 13.27 16.15 -6.28
C ILE A 133 12.53 17.20 -5.44
N GLY A 134 12.97 18.46 -5.54
CA GLY A 134 12.44 19.56 -4.73
C GLY A 134 12.87 19.51 -3.27
N TYR A 135 12.29 20.39 -2.46
CA TYR A 135 12.53 20.41 -1.01
C TYR A 135 11.96 19.14 -0.37
N HIS A 136 12.81 18.39 0.30
CA HIS A 136 12.44 17.12 0.96
C HIS A 136 11.65 16.11 0.10
N GLY A 137 11.79 16.18 -1.24
CA GLY A 137 11.08 15.28 -2.15
C GLY A 137 9.68 15.74 -2.58
N GLU A 138 9.24 16.95 -2.20
CA GLU A 138 7.90 17.47 -2.51
C GLU A 138 7.63 17.55 -4.01
N ALA A 139 8.61 17.99 -4.82
CA ALA A 139 8.42 18.04 -6.27
C ALA A 139 8.27 16.62 -6.85
N MET A 140 9.06 15.66 -6.39
CA MET A 140 8.95 14.26 -6.81
C MET A 140 7.59 13.66 -6.46
N GLU A 141 7.05 13.93 -5.28
CA GLU A 141 5.69 13.51 -4.88
C GLU A 141 4.63 14.15 -5.77
N ALA A 142 4.73 15.46 -6.03
CA ALA A 142 3.82 16.18 -6.93
C ALA A 142 3.85 15.61 -8.35
N ILE A 143 5.04 15.32 -8.89
CA ILE A 143 5.21 14.64 -10.20
C ILE A 143 4.52 13.28 -10.20
N GLY A 144 4.67 12.49 -9.14
CA GLY A 144 4.00 11.21 -8.99
C GLY A 144 2.47 11.35 -9.00
N HIS A 145 1.91 12.33 -8.29
CA HIS A 145 0.48 12.62 -8.30
C HIS A 145 -0.03 13.05 -9.67
N LEU A 146 0.71 13.92 -10.36
CA LEU A 146 0.35 14.38 -11.71
C LEU A 146 0.42 13.24 -12.72
N ALA A 147 1.43 12.38 -12.66
CA ALA A 147 1.55 11.20 -13.52
C ALA A 147 0.36 10.26 -13.32
N ASN A 148 0.00 9.96 -12.08
CA ASN A 148 -1.19 9.16 -11.76
C ASN A 148 -2.47 9.81 -12.31
N THR A 149 -2.68 11.09 -12.06
CA THR A 149 -3.85 11.82 -12.55
C THR A 149 -3.94 11.78 -14.07
N TYR A 150 -2.83 11.99 -14.76
CA TYR A 150 -2.77 11.92 -16.23
C TYR A 150 -3.19 10.54 -16.75
N VAL A 151 -2.62 9.48 -16.17
CA VAL A 151 -2.90 8.11 -16.60
C VAL A 151 -4.34 7.71 -16.29
N TYR A 152 -4.86 8.03 -15.10
CA TYR A 152 -6.27 7.77 -14.74
C TYR A 152 -7.27 8.47 -15.65
N ASN A 153 -6.94 9.68 -16.12
CA ASN A 153 -7.81 10.40 -17.07
C ASN A 153 -7.81 9.75 -18.47
N LYS A 154 -6.80 8.97 -18.81
CA LYS A 154 -6.69 8.27 -20.10
C LYS A 154 -7.22 6.83 -20.05
N LEU A 155 -7.03 6.14 -18.92
CA LEU A 155 -7.36 4.72 -18.75
C LEU A 155 -8.28 4.53 -17.55
N LYS A 156 -9.45 3.91 -17.76
CA LYS A 156 -10.47 3.70 -16.70
C LYS A 156 -10.03 2.82 -15.53
N ASN A 157 -9.03 1.96 -15.71
CA ASN A 157 -8.54 1.02 -14.69
C ASN A 157 -7.01 1.05 -14.66
N ALA A 158 -6.43 2.23 -14.77
CA ALA A 158 -4.99 2.41 -14.74
C ALA A 158 -4.37 1.85 -13.45
N ALA A 159 -3.20 1.25 -13.58
CA ALA A 159 -2.39 0.88 -12.43
C ALA A 159 -1.80 2.13 -11.76
N ARG A 160 -1.44 1.98 -10.49
CA ARG A 160 -0.76 3.05 -9.75
C ARG A 160 0.66 3.22 -10.26
N VAL A 161 1.08 4.47 -10.44
CA VAL A 161 2.43 4.84 -10.87
C VAL A 161 3.20 5.41 -9.67
N PHE A 162 4.34 4.82 -9.36
CA PHE A 162 5.30 5.32 -8.39
C PHE A 162 6.48 5.95 -9.13
N VAL A 163 6.81 7.18 -8.77
CA VAL A 163 7.95 7.91 -9.34
C VAL A 163 9.04 8.01 -8.29
N ASP A 164 10.26 7.65 -8.67
CA ASP A 164 11.47 7.86 -7.89
C ASP A 164 12.53 8.56 -8.73
N VAL A 165 13.28 9.46 -8.13
CA VAL A 165 14.33 10.25 -8.79
C VAL A 165 15.67 9.90 -8.16
N ALA A 166 16.55 9.26 -8.91
CA ALA A 166 17.92 8.88 -8.52
C ALA A 166 18.03 8.10 -7.21
N GLY A 167 17.00 7.33 -6.84
CA GLY A 167 16.96 6.60 -5.55
C GLY A 167 16.83 7.54 -4.34
N TYR A 168 16.24 8.72 -4.53
CA TYR A 168 16.15 9.75 -3.49
C TYR A 168 15.42 9.26 -2.24
N ARG A 169 14.33 8.48 -2.40
CA ARG A 169 13.53 8.03 -1.23
C ARG A 169 14.37 7.21 -0.24
N GLU A 170 15.18 6.31 -0.74
CA GLU A 170 16.02 5.44 0.09
C GLU A 170 17.13 6.27 0.79
N LYS A 171 17.85 7.09 0.02
CA LYS A 171 18.86 8.00 0.54
C LYS A 171 18.30 8.95 1.61
N ARG A 172 17.12 9.50 1.37
CA ARG A 172 16.47 10.41 2.31
C ARG A 172 16.12 9.74 3.64
N ILE A 173 15.65 8.50 3.60
CA ILE A 173 15.38 7.70 4.81
C ILE A 173 16.67 7.47 5.60
N GLU A 174 17.76 7.13 4.95
CA GLU A 174 19.06 6.92 5.60
C GLU A 174 19.58 8.21 6.24
N GLU A 175 19.51 9.33 5.52
CA GLU A 175 19.88 10.66 6.03
C GLU A 175 19.05 11.07 7.24
N LEU A 176 17.73 10.85 7.20
CA LEU A 176 16.83 11.14 8.31
C LEU A 176 17.17 10.32 9.55
N LYS A 177 17.41 9.02 9.40
CA LYS A 177 17.83 8.13 10.50
C LYS A 177 19.17 8.57 11.10
N ALA A 178 20.16 8.85 10.26
CA ALA A 178 21.47 9.30 10.71
C ALA A 178 21.41 10.66 11.44
N THR A 179 20.63 11.58 10.92
CA THR A 179 20.42 12.90 11.55
C THR A 179 19.68 12.77 12.88
N ALA A 180 18.63 11.95 12.93
CA ALA A 180 17.84 11.72 14.14
C ALA A 180 18.70 11.12 15.26
N LEU A 181 19.54 10.13 14.97
CA LEU A 181 20.45 9.53 15.96
C LEU A 181 21.45 10.56 16.51
N LYS A 182 22.08 11.35 15.63
CA LYS A 182 23.02 12.41 16.06
C LYS A 182 22.34 13.48 16.94
N LEU A 183 21.11 13.84 16.60
CA LEU A 183 20.35 14.82 17.39
C LEU A 183 19.89 14.24 18.72
N ALA A 184 19.48 12.98 18.76
CA ALA A 184 19.10 12.30 19.99
C ALA A 184 20.28 12.20 20.99
N GLU A 185 21.50 11.90 20.51
CA GLU A 185 22.71 11.94 21.35
C GLU A 185 22.93 13.33 21.95
N ARG A 186 22.83 14.39 21.14
CA ARG A 186 22.95 15.79 21.65
C ARG A 186 21.84 16.14 22.65
N VAL A 187 20.62 15.68 22.42
CA VAL A 187 19.50 15.86 23.37
C VAL A 187 19.80 15.15 24.69
N LYS A 188 20.38 13.96 24.63
CA LYS A 188 20.78 13.17 25.80
C LYS A 188 21.88 13.87 26.64
N GLU A 189 22.88 14.44 25.94
CA GLU A 189 23.97 15.20 26.58
C GLU A 189 23.50 16.51 27.21
N ASN A 190 22.73 17.30 26.45
CA ASN A 190 22.36 18.66 26.84
C ASN A 190 21.04 18.72 27.63
N LYS A 191 20.28 17.61 27.68
CA LYS A 191 18.95 17.50 28.32
C LYS A 191 17.95 18.55 27.81
N ARG A 192 18.11 18.99 26.55
CA ARG A 192 17.25 19.99 25.91
C ARG A 192 16.51 19.35 24.74
N LYS A 193 15.21 19.65 24.62
CA LYS A 193 14.42 19.23 23.47
C LYS A 193 14.94 19.87 22.18
N TYR A 194 14.84 19.13 21.10
CA TYR A 194 15.20 19.56 19.76
C TYR A 194 14.00 19.42 18.81
N LYS A 195 13.74 20.49 18.07
CA LYS A 195 12.69 20.56 17.07
C LYS A 195 13.32 20.31 15.68
N LEU A 196 12.79 19.34 14.95
CA LEU A 196 13.16 19.10 13.55
C LEU A 196 12.35 19.99 12.60
N ASP A 197 12.81 20.08 11.35
CA ASP A 197 12.07 20.76 10.29
C ASP A 197 10.74 20.04 9.99
N PRO A 198 9.73 20.75 9.46
CA PRO A 198 8.50 20.14 8.99
C PRO A 198 8.78 19.04 7.96
N MET A 199 8.06 17.93 8.10
CA MET A 199 8.20 16.77 7.21
C MET A 199 6.90 15.99 7.14
N ASN A 200 6.76 15.18 6.11
CA ASN A 200 5.56 14.35 5.92
C ASN A 200 5.39 13.26 7.00
N SER A 201 4.21 12.67 7.08
CA SER A 201 3.88 11.69 8.12
C SER A 201 4.74 10.42 8.07
N TYR A 202 5.17 10.01 6.88
CA TYR A 202 6.05 8.86 6.70
C TYR A 202 7.45 9.13 7.25
N GLU A 203 8.04 10.29 6.94
CA GLU A 203 9.36 10.69 7.45
C GLU A 203 9.35 10.80 8.99
N ARG A 204 8.30 11.38 9.56
CA ARG A 204 8.14 11.45 11.03
C ARG A 204 8.09 10.07 11.67
N ARG A 205 7.41 9.12 11.03
CA ARG A 205 7.34 7.74 11.49
C ARG A 205 8.71 7.04 11.42
N VAL A 206 9.47 7.23 10.34
CA VAL A 206 10.83 6.69 10.19
C VAL A 206 11.75 7.14 11.34
N ILE A 207 11.71 8.42 11.71
CA ILE A 207 12.49 8.95 12.81
C ILE A 207 12.02 8.37 14.16
N HIS A 208 10.70 8.33 14.36
CA HIS A 208 10.13 7.75 15.58
C HIS A 208 10.55 6.29 15.77
N GLU A 209 10.48 5.48 14.72
CA GLU A 209 10.92 4.07 14.73
C GLU A 209 12.44 3.94 14.96
N ALA A 210 13.24 4.83 14.38
CA ALA A 210 14.70 4.81 14.56
C ALA A 210 15.14 5.12 16.01
N LEU A 211 14.35 5.93 16.73
CA LEU A 211 14.65 6.36 18.10
C LEU A 211 13.85 5.60 19.17
N ALA A 212 12.90 4.72 18.79
CA ALA A 212 11.98 4.05 19.72
C ALA A 212 12.68 3.24 20.81
N ASN A 213 13.85 2.68 20.53
CA ASN A 213 14.63 1.85 21.47
C ASN A 213 15.77 2.62 22.16
N MET A 214 15.81 3.94 22.00
CA MET A 214 16.88 4.75 22.60
C MET A 214 16.48 5.17 24.01
N GLU A 215 17.27 4.75 25.02
CA GLU A 215 17.02 5.06 26.41
C GLU A 215 17.04 6.57 26.70
N ASN A 216 16.11 7.02 27.53
CA ASN A 216 15.94 8.42 27.94
C ASN A 216 15.61 9.39 26.79
N ILE A 217 15.15 8.89 25.66
CA ILE A 217 14.69 9.71 24.54
C ILE A 217 13.23 9.37 24.22
N THR A 218 12.42 10.40 24.06
CA THR A 218 11.07 10.29 23.52
C THR A 218 10.90 11.19 22.31
N THR A 219 9.97 10.84 21.44
CA THR A 219 9.63 11.64 20.27
C THR A 219 8.13 11.81 20.14
N HIS A 220 7.71 13.01 19.79
CA HIS A 220 6.31 13.30 19.51
C HIS A 220 6.19 14.32 18.37
N SER A 221 5.05 14.30 17.67
CA SER A 221 4.80 15.23 16.56
C SER A 221 3.90 16.37 16.99
N GLU A 222 4.29 17.62 16.65
CA GLU A 222 3.52 18.83 16.90
C GLU A 222 3.21 19.59 15.62
N GLY A 223 2.20 20.47 15.67
CA GLY A 223 1.79 21.31 14.54
C GLY A 223 0.70 20.68 13.69
N VAL A 224 0.36 21.35 12.59
CA VAL A 224 -0.66 20.95 11.62
C VAL A 224 -0.01 20.86 10.24
N ASP A 225 -0.36 19.83 9.47
CA ASP A 225 0.16 19.68 8.11
C ASP A 225 -0.23 20.93 7.25
N PRO A 226 0.68 21.43 6.40
CA PRO A 226 1.98 20.87 5.99
C PRO A 226 3.14 21.21 6.95
N ASN A 227 2.96 22.05 7.96
CA ASN A 227 4.02 22.54 8.87
C ASN A 227 4.21 21.65 10.11
N ARG A 228 3.72 20.43 10.09
CA ARG A 228 3.86 19.48 11.20
C ARG A 228 5.27 18.90 11.25
N TYR A 229 5.86 18.93 12.45
CA TYR A 229 7.25 18.53 12.71
C TYR A 229 7.34 17.51 13.84
N LEU A 230 8.53 16.97 14.06
CA LEU A 230 8.82 16.05 15.17
C LEU A 230 9.75 16.72 16.17
N ILE A 231 9.50 16.48 17.45
CA ILE A 231 10.34 16.91 18.58
C ILE A 231 11.02 15.66 19.15
N ILE A 232 12.31 15.79 19.44
CA ILE A 232 13.11 14.83 20.21
C ILE A 232 13.32 15.44 21.59
N GLU A 233 12.95 14.71 22.65
CA GLU A 233 13.00 15.19 24.03
C GLU A 233 13.68 14.16 24.94
N TYR A 234 14.41 14.68 25.94
CA TYR A 234 15.01 13.87 26.99
C TYR A 234 13.98 13.59 28.09
N VAL A 235 13.85 12.33 28.49
CA VAL A 235 13.02 11.91 29.63
C VAL A 235 13.92 11.28 30.68
N SER A 236 13.97 11.88 31.89
CA SER A 236 14.64 11.24 33.01
C SER A 236 13.76 10.09 33.52
N ASN A 237 14.30 8.88 33.56
CA ASN A 237 13.69 7.80 34.33
C ASN A 237 14.01 8.02 35.82
N GLU A 238 13.44 9.06 36.42
CA GLU A 238 13.39 9.16 37.87
C GLU A 238 12.14 8.39 38.33
N GLU A 239 12.37 7.18 38.87
CA GLU A 239 11.43 6.52 39.77
C GLU A 239 11.40 7.26 41.12
#